data_9fbaecc5cc7aad0391e7b969a07c0324
#
_entry.id   9fbaecc5cc7aad0391e7b969a07c0324
#
_cell.length_a   1.000
_cell.length_b   1.000
_cell.length_c   1.000
_cell.angle_alpha   90.00
_cell.angle_beta   90.00
_cell.angle_gamma   90.00
#
_symmetry.space_group_name_H-M   'P 1'
#
loop_
_entity.id
_entity.type
_entity.pdbx_description
1 polymer ?
#
loop_
_entity_poly.entity_id
_entity_poly.type
_entity_poly.pdbx_seq_one_letter_code
_entity_poly.pdbx_strand_id
1 'polypeptide(L)'
;NLHSNEVMGVEALLRWNSCIKGEMNVAEFIKIAEDSGIITEITNWVIRNTINQLKTWQEEGVKTKVAVNISSMDLKNDSIVEYTKNCLELNHINPTLLEFELTERSIIENDKGDLLNKIKDLGVTISLDDFGTGYNSLLHLINFPIDYIKIDKVFIDEIKEVYNSPLIECIIHTVHALGKKVIA
;
A
#
# COMPACT_ATOMS: atom_id res chain seq x y z
N ASN A 1 9.26 13.57 3.77
CA ASN A 1 8.46 14.68 4.28
C ASN A 1 8.97 15.98 3.69
N LEU A 2 8.09 16.74 3.01
CA LEU A 2 8.46 17.99 2.31
C LEU A 2 8.88 19.13 3.26
N HIS A 3 8.53 19.08 4.53
CA HIS A 3 8.89 20.10 5.52
C HIS A 3 10.19 19.77 6.25
N SER A 4 10.43 18.49 6.59
CA SER A 4 11.62 18.08 7.36
C SER A 4 12.73 17.50 6.50
N ASN A 5 12.49 17.21 5.22
CA ASN A 5 13.37 16.45 4.31
C ASN A 5 13.79 15.07 4.86
N GLU A 6 13.01 14.50 5.77
CA GLU A 6 13.24 13.16 6.30
C GLU A 6 12.54 12.09 5.47
N VAL A 7 13.16 10.92 5.36
CA VAL A 7 12.51 9.72 4.78
C VAL A 7 11.41 9.28 5.75
N MET A 8 10.17 9.22 5.27
CA MET A 8 9.00 8.80 6.06
C MET A 8 8.71 7.32 5.93
N GLY A 9 9.09 6.73 4.81
CA GLY A 9 8.86 5.34 4.48
C GLY A 9 9.51 4.97 3.16
N VAL A 10 9.49 3.67 2.89
CA VAL A 10 9.96 3.07 1.63
C VAL A 10 8.92 2.06 1.15
N GLU A 11 8.96 1.69 -0.11
CA GLU A 11 8.08 0.69 -0.71
C GLU A 11 8.86 -0.59 -1.03
N ALA A 12 8.28 -1.74 -0.69
CA ALA A 12 8.80 -3.06 -1.03
C ALA A 12 8.35 -3.44 -2.43
N LEU A 13 9.22 -3.28 -3.40
CA LEU A 13 8.94 -3.56 -4.79
C LEU A 13 9.43 -4.96 -5.19
N LEU A 14 8.48 -5.84 -5.56
CA LEU A 14 8.78 -7.17 -6.04
C LEU A 14 9.59 -7.12 -7.34
N ARG A 15 10.61 -7.98 -7.45
CA ARG A 15 11.39 -8.22 -8.66
C ARG A 15 11.54 -9.72 -8.86
N TRP A 16 11.37 -10.16 -10.09
CA TRP A 16 11.58 -11.55 -10.43
C TRP A 16 12.59 -11.68 -11.56
N ASN A 17 13.68 -12.36 -11.24
CA ASN A 17 14.68 -12.75 -12.24
C ASN A 17 14.55 -14.24 -12.52
N SER A 18 13.98 -14.58 -13.67
CA SER A 18 13.82 -15.97 -14.13
C SER A 18 15.15 -16.50 -14.63
N CYS A 19 15.52 -17.73 -14.22
CA CYS A 19 16.71 -18.40 -14.72
C CYS A 19 16.66 -18.71 -16.23
N ILE A 20 15.47 -18.66 -16.86
CA ILE A 20 15.26 -18.96 -18.28
C ILE A 20 15.11 -17.68 -19.09
N LYS A 21 14.37 -16.67 -18.57
CA LYS A 21 13.97 -15.47 -19.32
C LYS A 21 14.67 -14.19 -18.85
N GLY A 22 15.46 -14.25 -17.77
CA GLY A 22 16.05 -13.07 -17.14
C GLY A 22 15.00 -12.26 -16.35
N GLU A 23 15.17 -10.94 -16.29
CA GLU A 23 14.26 -10.05 -15.55
C GLU A 23 12.87 -10.03 -16.19
N MET A 24 11.86 -10.34 -15.40
CA MET A 24 10.46 -10.40 -15.83
C MET A 24 9.77 -9.05 -15.63
N ASN A 25 8.87 -8.68 -16.53
CA ASN A 25 7.98 -7.55 -16.33
C ASN A 25 7.06 -7.83 -15.15
N VAL A 26 7.12 -6.95 -14.12
CA VAL A 26 6.40 -7.15 -12.87
C VAL A 26 4.88 -7.18 -13.09
N ALA A 27 4.34 -6.26 -13.90
CA ALA A 27 2.89 -6.19 -14.15
C ALA A 27 2.36 -7.46 -14.83
N GLU A 28 3.12 -8.00 -15.81
CA GLU A 28 2.76 -9.26 -16.48
C GLU A 28 2.83 -10.45 -15.52
N PHE A 29 3.86 -10.51 -14.71
CA PHE A 29 4.03 -11.55 -13.70
C PHE A 29 2.94 -11.52 -12.64
N ILE A 30 2.62 -10.36 -12.10
CA ILE A 30 1.55 -10.19 -11.09
C ILE A 30 0.21 -10.65 -11.68
N LYS A 31 -0.11 -10.24 -12.92
CA LYS A 31 -1.34 -10.68 -13.57
C LYS A 31 -1.44 -12.21 -13.71
N ILE A 32 -0.35 -12.87 -14.10
CA ILE A 32 -0.31 -14.33 -14.17
C ILE A 32 -0.50 -14.95 -12.79
N ALA A 33 0.11 -14.36 -11.75
CA ALA A 33 0.00 -14.84 -10.38
C ALA A 33 -1.44 -14.69 -9.83
N GLU A 34 -2.13 -13.61 -10.19
CA GLU A 34 -3.53 -13.40 -9.85
C GLU A 34 -4.43 -14.41 -10.57
N ASP A 35 -4.27 -14.56 -11.89
CA ASP A 35 -5.06 -15.48 -12.71
C ASP A 35 -4.88 -16.95 -12.29
N SER A 36 -3.70 -17.32 -11.81
CA SER A 36 -3.38 -18.68 -11.31
C SER A 36 -3.70 -18.89 -9.82
N GLY A 37 -4.02 -17.82 -9.08
CA GLY A 37 -4.32 -17.87 -7.66
C GLY A 37 -3.10 -17.98 -6.73
N ILE A 38 -1.86 -17.93 -7.28
CA ILE A 38 -0.65 -18.03 -6.46
C ILE A 38 -0.22 -16.67 -5.85
N ILE A 39 -0.91 -15.59 -6.19
CA ILE A 39 -0.56 -14.24 -5.73
C ILE A 39 -0.54 -14.14 -4.20
N THR A 40 -1.44 -14.81 -3.50
CA THR A 40 -1.50 -14.78 -2.03
C THR A 40 -0.25 -15.39 -1.40
N GLU A 41 0.33 -16.43 -2.00
CA GLU A 41 1.59 -17.01 -1.53
C GLU A 41 2.76 -16.03 -1.73
N ILE A 42 2.74 -15.31 -2.83
CA ILE A 42 3.72 -14.25 -3.14
C ILE A 42 3.58 -13.09 -2.16
N THR A 43 2.36 -12.63 -1.92
CA THR A 43 2.08 -11.57 -0.94
C THR A 43 2.55 -11.97 0.46
N ASN A 44 2.27 -13.19 0.90
CA ASN A 44 2.76 -13.72 2.17
C ASN A 44 4.29 -13.76 2.23
N TRP A 45 4.93 -14.14 1.13
CA TRP A 45 6.39 -14.11 1.02
C TRP A 45 6.94 -12.69 1.14
N VAL A 46 6.32 -11.71 0.48
CA VAL A 46 6.71 -10.29 0.56
C VAL A 46 6.54 -9.78 1.99
N ILE A 47 5.38 -10.00 2.62
CA ILE A 47 5.11 -9.58 4.01
C ILE A 47 6.18 -10.14 4.95
N ARG A 48 6.48 -11.44 4.86
CA ARG A 48 7.50 -12.06 5.69
C ARG A 48 8.88 -11.44 5.50
N ASN A 49 9.30 -11.23 4.24
CA ASN A 49 10.61 -10.63 3.95
C ASN A 49 10.67 -9.17 4.43
N THR A 50 9.60 -8.42 4.25
CA THR A 50 9.48 -7.05 4.76
C THR A 50 9.61 -7.00 6.29
N ILE A 51 8.93 -7.88 7.01
CA ILE A 51 9.00 -7.95 8.46
C ILE A 51 10.39 -8.36 8.93
N ASN A 52 11.05 -9.30 8.25
CA ASN A 52 12.43 -9.67 8.54
C ASN A 52 13.40 -8.48 8.31
N GLN A 53 13.18 -7.70 7.25
CA GLN A 53 13.98 -6.50 7.00
C GLN A 53 13.75 -5.42 8.07
N LEU A 54 12.50 -5.22 8.48
CA LEU A 54 12.15 -4.31 9.57
C LEU A 54 12.84 -4.72 10.88
N LYS A 55 12.94 -6.02 11.16
CA LYS A 55 13.67 -6.54 12.32
C LYS A 55 15.16 -6.18 12.25
N THR A 56 15.80 -6.43 11.11
CA THR A 56 17.21 -6.05 10.91
C THR A 56 17.41 -4.54 11.12
N TRP A 57 16.55 -3.73 10.54
CA TRP A 57 16.62 -2.27 10.70
C TRP A 57 16.35 -1.82 12.13
N GLN A 58 15.45 -2.48 12.84
CA GLN A 58 15.21 -2.19 14.26
C GLN A 58 16.45 -2.48 15.12
N GLU A 59 17.18 -3.56 14.83
CA GLU A 59 18.46 -3.90 15.49
C GLU A 59 19.56 -2.87 15.18
N GLU A 60 19.52 -2.29 13.97
CA GLU A 60 20.42 -1.21 13.52
C GLU A 60 20.00 0.20 13.99
N GLY A 61 18.87 0.31 14.69
CA GLY A 61 18.32 1.58 15.16
C GLY A 61 17.61 2.42 14.09
N VAL A 62 17.37 1.85 12.88
CA VAL A 62 16.64 2.50 11.80
C VAL A 62 15.13 2.32 12.02
N LYS A 63 14.40 3.44 12.02
CA LYS A 63 12.95 3.46 12.17
C LYS A 63 12.32 3.99 10.88
N THR A 64 12.08 3.11 9.95
CA THR A 64 11.47 3.45 8.66
C THR A 64 10.26 2.55 8.42
N LYS A 65 9.17 3.14 7.95
CA LYS A 65 7.97 2.41 7.53
C LYS A 65 8.22 1.74 6.19
N VAL A 66 7.66 0.54 6.00
CA VAL A 66 7.70 -0.17 4.71
C VAL A 66 6.28 -0.44 4.22
N ALA A 67 6.01 0.01 3.01
CA ALA A 67 4.76 -0.25 2.32
C ALA A 67 4.88 -1.53 1.47
N VAL A 68 3.79 -2.31 1.44
CA VAL A 68 3.65 -3.57 0.69
C VAL A 68 2.37 -3.50 -0.13
N ASN A 69 2.50 -3.74 -1.42
CA ASN A 69 1.36 -3.83 -2.34
C ASN A 69 0.53 -5.10 -2.07
N ILE A 70 -0.78 -4.92 -1.94
CA ILE A 70 -1.76 -5.98 -1.65
C ILE A 70 -2.70 -6.12 -2.85
N SER A 71 -2.82 -7.36 -3.36
CA SER A 71 -3.75 -7.67 -4.45
C SER A 71 -5.20 -7.71 -3.98
N SER A 72 -6.13 -7.46 -4.89
CA SER A 72 -7.58 -7.67 -4.65
C SER A 72 -7.91 -9.11 -4.23
N MET A 73 -7.10 -10.07 -4.65
CA MET A 73 -7.25 -11.49 -4.28
C MET A 73 -6.93 -11.73 -2.80
N ASP A 74 -5.95 -11.00 -2.23
CA ASP A 74 -5.58 -11.11 -0.82
C ASP A 74 -6.69 -10.59 0.10
N LEU A 75 -7.55 -9.71 -0.41
CA LEU A 75 -8.68 -9.17 0.31
C LEU A 75 -9.91 -10.09 0.31
N LYS A 76 -9.87 -11.26 -0.34
CA LYS A 76 -11.03 -12.16 -0.42
C LYS A 76 -11.35 -12.90 0.88
N ASN A 77 -10.38 -13.04 1.76
CA ASN A 77 -10.56 -13.72 3.05
C ASN A 77 -9.65 -13.14 4.13
N ASP A 78 -9.88 -13.55 5.37
CA ASP A 78 -9.16 -13.04 6.54
C ASP A 78 -7.74 -13.61 6.70
N SER A 79 -7.28 -14.48 5.82
CA SER A 79 -5.99 -15.17 5.97
C SER A 79 -4.81 -14.21 6.02
N ILE A 80 -4.86 -13.10 5.29
CA ILE A 80 -3.81 -12.07 5.32
C ILE A 80 -3.69 -11.42 6.70
N VAL A 81 -4.81 -11.21 7.40
CA VAL A 81 -4.83 -10.62 8.75
C VAL A 81 -4.11 -11.53 9.73
N GLU A 82 -4.50 -12.81 9.76
CA GLU A 82 -3.91 -13.79 10.66
C GLU A 82 -2.43 -14.03 10.36
N TYR A 83 -2.08 -14.15 9.08
CA TYR A 83 -0.69 -14.31 8.65
C TYR A 83 0.17 -13.13 9.09
N THR A 84 -0.28 -11.91 8.82
CA THR A 84 0.42 -10.67 9.19
C THR A 84 0.59 -10.55 10.70
N LYS A 85 -0.48 -10.80 11.46
CA LYS A 85 -0.44 -10.81 12.92
C LYS A 85 0.65 -11.75 13.44
N ASN A 86 0.64 -12.99 12.99
CA ASN A 86 1.62 -14.00 13.42
C ASN A 86 3.05 -13.58 13.08
N CYS A 87 3.29 -13.01 11.88
CA CYS A 87 4.62 -12.54 11.50
C CYS A 87 5.10 -11.37 12.35
N LEU A 88 4.23 -10.40 12.66
CA LEU A 88 4.55 -9.24 13.49
C LEU A 88 4.86 -9.65 14.94
N GLU A 89 4.03 -10.51 15.52
CA GLU A 89 4.20 -11.01 16.89
C GLU A 89 5.49 -11.83 17.06
N LEU A 90 5.75 -12.77 16.15
CA LEU A 90 6.95 -13.61 16.17
C LEU A 90 8.26 -12.81 16.05
N ASN A 91 8.23 -11.70 15.36
CA ASN A 91 9.41 -10.86 15.16
C ASN A 91 9.46 -9.64 16.08
N HIS A 92 8.45 -9.44 16.94
CA HIS A 92 8.33 -8.30 17.85
C HIS A 92 8.42 -6.94 17.12
N ILE A 93 7.79 -6.85 15.94
CA ILE A 93 7.76 -5.64 15.13
C ILE A 93 6.55 -4.78 15.49
N ASN A 94 6.78 -3.47 15.64
CA ASN A 94 5.70 -2.51 15.80
C ASN A 94 4.86 -2.48 14.50
N PRO A 95 3.56 -2.82 14.55
CA PRO A 95 2.70 -2.87 13.36
C PRO A 95 2.64 -1.55 12.58
N THR A 96 2.85 -0.41 13.24
CA THR A 96 2.85 0.91 12.60
C THR A 96 3.99 1.12 11.60
N LEU A 97 4.99 0.24 11.60
CA LEU A 97 6.07 0.23 10.62
C LEU A 97 5.72 -0.52 9.33
N LEU A 98 4.60 -1.25 9.31
CA LEU A 98 4.08 -1.92 8.12
C LEU A 98 2.91 -1.10 7.56
N GLU A 99 2.92 -0.90 6.25
CA GLU A 99 1.85 -0.25 5.51
C GLU A 99 1.36 -1.18 4.40
N PHE A 100 0.05 -1.29 4.22
CA PHE A 100 -0.56 -1.99 3.10
C PHE A 100 -1.04 -0.99 2.06
N GLU A 101 -0.55 -1.15 0.83
CA GLU A 101 -0.96 -0.35 -0.32
C GLU A 101 -2.02 -1.08 -1.11
N LEU A 102 -3.14 -0.43 -1.31
CA LEU A 102 -4.32 -0.95 -2.00
C LEU A 102 -4.66 -0.03 -3.16
N THR A 103 -4.98 -0.59 -4.31
CA THR A 103 -5.54 0.21 -5.40
C THR A 103 -7.02 0.52 -5.15
N GLU A 104 -7.51 1.62 -5.69
CA GLU A 104 -8.93 2.01 -5.60
C GLU A 104 -9.85 0.87 -6.07
N ARG A 105 -9.49 0.22 -7.17
CA ARG A 105 -10.23 -0.90 -7.72
C ARG A 105 -10.31 -2.09 -6.77
N SER A 106 -9.23 -2.43 -6.08
CA SER A 106 -9.18 -3.59 -5.17
C SER A 106 -10.11 -3.44 -3.98
N ILE A 107 -10.35 -2.20 -3.53
CA ILE A 107 -11.26 -1.92 -2.42
C ILE A 107 -12.72 -2.01 -2.87
N ILE A 108 -13.06 -1.44 -4.03
CA ILE A 108 -14.43 -1.37 -4.54
C ILE A 108 -14.98 -2.77 -4.89
N GLU A 109 -14.17 -3.59 -5.55
CA GLU A 109 -14.59 -4.92 -5.99
C GLU A 109 -14.97 -5.86 -4.84
N ASN A 110 -14.53 -5.57 -3.64
CA ASN A 110 -14.65 -6.51 -2.53
C ASN A 110 -15.61 -6.09 -1.40
N ASP A 111 -16.08 -4.82 -1.33
CA ASP A 111 -16.88 -4.27 -0.21
C ASP A 111 -16.33 -4.71 1.19
N LYS A 112 -15.02 -4.54 1.39
CA LYS A 112 -14.25 -5.18 2.47
C LYS A 112 -14.00 -4.27 3.68
N GLY A 113 -14.93 -3.38 4.01
CA GLY A 113 -14.79 -2.52 5.19
C GLY A 113 -14.41 -3.29 6.47
N ASP A 114 -15.00 -4.44 6.71
CA ASP A 114 -14.71 -5.27 7.88
C ASP A 114 -13.28 -5.83 7.88
N LEU A 115 -12.78 -6.30 6.73
CA LEU A 115 -11.41 -6.79 6.62
C LEU A 115 -10.38 -5.68 6.82
N LEU A 116 -10.62 -4.51 6.23
CA LEU A 116 -9.75 -3.35 6.41
C LEU A 116 -9.74 -2.88 7.87
N ASN A 117 -10.87 -2.94 8.56
CA ASN A 117 -10.92 -2.66 10.00
C ASN A 117 -10.09 -3.67 10.80
N LYS A 118 -10.16 -4.97 10.49
CA LYS A 118 -9.31 -5.98 11.14
C LYS A 118 -7.81 -5.72 10.92
N ILE A 119 -7.42 -5.27 9.73
CA ILE A 119 -6.03 -4.87 9.44
C ILE A 119 -5.64 -3.65 10.30
N LYS A 120 -6.52 -2.67 10.42
CA LYS A 120 -6.31 -1.51 11.28
C LYS A 120 -6.21 -1.88 12.77
N ASP A 121 -7.01 -2.82 13.22
CA ASP A 121 -6.98 -3.31 14.61
C ASP A 121 -5.64 -3.97 14.97
N LEU A 122 -4.89 -4.49 13.98
CA LEU A 122 -3.51 -4.93 14.17
C LEU A 122 -2.54 -3.75 14.40
N GLY A 123 -2.92 -2.52 14.01
CA GLY A 123 -2.06 -1.35 14.02
C GLY A 123 -1.32 -1.10 12.71
N VAL A 124 -1.55 -1.91 11.66
CA VAL A 124 -1.01 -1.71 10.31
C VAL A 124 -1.64 -0.48 9.68
N THR A 125 -0.86 0.32 8.97
CA THR A 125 -1.38 1.47 8.23
C THR A 125 -1.86 1.05 6.84
N ILE A 126 -2.83 1.77 6.30
CA ILE A 126 -3.40 1.50 4.98
C ILE A 126 -3.26 2.74 4.12
N SER A 127 -2.71 2.59 2.91
CA SER A 127 -2.69 3.61 1.88
C SER A 127 -3.49 3.19 0.65
N LEU A 128 -4.10 4.17 0.03
CA LEU A 128 -4.75 4.02 -1.26
C LEU A 128 -3.82 4.53 -2.35
N ASP A 129 -3.44 3.65 -3.25
CA ASP A 129 -2.57 3.95 -4.39
C ASP A 129 -3.36 4.26 -5.67
N ASP A 130 -2.70 4.90 -6.65
CA ASP A 130 -3.24 5.28 -7.96
C ASP A 130 -4.54 6.12 -7.87
N PHE A 131 -4.67 6.93 -6.81
CA PHE A 131 -5.89 7.72 -6.61
C PHE A 131 -6.10 8.73 -7.74
N GLY A 132 -7.31 8.69 -8.32
CA GLY A 132 -7.76 9.59 -9.36
C GLY A 132 -7.80 9.00 -10.77
N THR A 133 -7.27 7.79 -10.97
CA THR A 133 -7.22 7.16 -12.31
C THR A 133 -8.47 6.36 -12.68
N GLY A 134 -9.40 6.17 -11.75
CA GLY A 134 -10.51 5.24 -11.94
C GLY A 134 -11.87 5.69 -11.36
N TYR A 135 -12.45 4.86 -10.56
CA TYR A 135 -13.81 4.94 -10.05
C TYR A 135 -13.95 5.88 -8.83
N ASN A 136 -13.50 7.11 -8.94
CA ASN A 136 -13.44 8.12 -7.90
C ASN A 136 -14.76 8.30 -7.14
N SER A 137 -15.01 7.46 -6.15
CA SER A 137 -16.05 7.75 -5.19
C SER A 137 -15.41 8.27 -3.89
N LEU A 138 -15.49 9.58 -3.66
CA LEU A 138 -15.16 10.19 -2.38
C LEU A 138 -15.86 9.50 -1.20
N LEU A 139 -16.99 8.81 -1.46
CA LEU A 139 -17.71 8.01 -0.49
C LEU A 139 -16.85 6.84 0.05
N HIS A 140 -16.01 6.23 -0.78
CA HIS A 140 -15.10 5.17 -0.34
C HIS A 140 -14.03 5.72 0.60
N LEU A 141 -13.51 6.93 0.34
CA LEU A 141 -12.56 7.58 1.25
C LEU A 141 -13.15 7.88 2.62
N ILE A 142 -14.44 8.14 2.69
CA ILE A 142 -15.14 8.42 3.96
C ILE A 142 -15.33 7.12 4.75
N ASN A 143 -15.72 6.05 4.08
CA ASN A 143 -16.19 4.82 4.70
C ASN A 143 -15.08 3.84 5.07
N PHE A 144 -13.92 3.91 4.38
CA PHE A 144 -12.83 2.97 4.62
C PHE A 144 -11.74 3.56 5.55
N PRO A 145 -11.15 2.72 6.40
CA PRO A 145 -10.15 3.12 7.39
C PRO A 145 -8.76 3.34 6.76
N ILE A 146 -8.68 4.21 5.76
CA ILE A 146 -7.47 4.56 5.02
C ILE A 146 -6.74 5.69 5.75
N ASP A 147 -5.41 5.61 5.86
CA ASP A 147 -4.56 6.61 6.51
C ASP A 147 -3.96 7.59 5.50
N TYR A 148 -3.54 7.08 4.34
CA TYR A 148 -2.83 7.83 3.31
C TYR A 148 -3.51 7.67 1.95
N ILE A 149 -3.43 8.73 1.15
CA ILE A 149 -3.82 8.74 -0.26
C ILE A 149 -2.58 9.08 -1.07
N LYS A 150 -2.17 8.18 -1.97
CA LYS A 150 -1.08 8.40 -2.92
C LYS A 150 -1.69 8.95 -4.22
N ILE A 151 -1.33 10.17 -4.56
CA ILE A 151 -1.77 10.80 -5.82
C ILE A 151 -0.95 10.19 -6.95
N ASP A 152 -1.66 9.69 -7.98
CA ASP A 152 -1.01 9.12 -9.15
C ASP A 152 -0.10 10.13 -9.86
N LYS A 153 1.00 9.62 -10.41
CA LYS A 153 2.00 10.40 -11.13
C LYS A 153 1.42 11.22 -12.28
N VAL A 154 0.37 10.73 -12.93
CA VAL A 154 -0.30 11.45 -14.03
C VAL A 154 -0.73 12.85 -13.60
N PHE A 155 -1.29 13.01 -12.41
CA PHE A 155 -1.68 14.32 -11.89
C PHE A 155 -0.47 15.17 -11.50
N ILE A 156 0.60 14.56 -11.00
CA ILE A 156 1.83 15.29 -10.64
C ILE A 156 2.57 15.78 -11.88
N ASP A 157 2.57 15.00 -12.96
CA ASP A 157 3.19 15.42 -14.21
C ASP A 157 2.44 16.60 -14.88
N GLU A 158 1.11 16.70 -14.71
CA GLU A 158 0.33 17.84 -15.15
C GLU A 158 0.73 19.17 -14.47
N ILE A 159 1.18 19.13 -13.20
CA ILE A 159 1.65 20.35 -12.50
C ILE A 159 2.87 20.96 -13.20
N LYS A 160 3.72 20.15 -13.81
CA LYS A 160 4.92 20.63 -14.51
C LYS A 160 4.59 21.48 -15.74
N GLU A 161 3.43 21.24 -16.34
CA GLU A 161 2.97 21.97 -17.53
C GLU A 161 2.10 23.20 -17.19
N VAL A 162 1.41 23.15 -16.05
CA VAL A 162 0.51 24.23 -15.58
C VAL A 162 0.87 24.59 -14.15
N TYR A 163 1.43 25.78 -13.93
CA TYR A 163 1.92 26.28 -12.63
C TYR A 163 0.90 26.27 -11.48
N ASN A 164 -0.35 25.92 -11.75
CA ASN A 164 -1.42 25.76 -10.77
C ASN A 164 -2.38 24.67 -11.26
N SER A 165 -2.51 23.59 -10.51
CA SER A 165 -3.54 22.59 -10.78
C SER A 165 -4.64 22.69 -9.71
N PRO A 166 -5.75 23.40 -10.00
CA PRO A 166 -6.88 23.52 -9.07
C PRO A 166 -7.43 22.16 -8.67
N LEU A 167 -7.29 21.14 -9.53
CA LEU A 167 -7.72 19.77 -9.26
C LEU A 167 -6.91 19.15 -8.11
N ILE A 168 -5.59 19.28 -8.16
CA ILE A 168 -4.72 18.71 -7.11
C ILE A 168 -4.93 19.43 -5.78
N GLU A 169 -5.07 20.75 -5.80
CA GLU A 169 -5.40 21.50 -4.60
C GLU A 169 -6.73 21.03 -4.00
N CYS A 170 -7.75 20.84 -4.84
CA CYS A 170 -9.05 20.31 -4.41
C CYS A 170 -8.92 18.91 -3.81
N ILE A 171 -8.16 18.02 -4.43
CA ILE A 171 -7.90 16.66 -3.90
C ILE A 171 -7.24 16.75 -2.53
N ILE A 172 -6.14 17.51 -2.41
CA ILE A 172 -5.40 17.65 -1.15
C ILE A 172 -6.30 18.21 -0.05
N HIS A 173 -7.04 19.28 -0.33
CA HIS A 173 -7.97 19.88 0.64
C HIS A 173 -9.04 18.87 1.08
N THR A 174 -9.61 18.14 0.14
CA THR A 174 -10.65 17.13 0.44
C THR A 174 -10.09 16.01 1.32
N VAL A 175 -8.93 15.46 0.96
CA VAL A 175 -8.27 14.40 1.73
C VAL A 175 -7.94 14.86 3.15
N HIS A 176 -7.41 16.07 3.30
CA HIS A 176 -7.12 16.65 4.62
C HIS A 176 -8.40 16.92 5.42
N ALA A 177 -9.48 17.38 4.80
CA ALA A 177 -10.78 17.57 5.46
C ALA A 177 -11.36 16.26 6.00
N LEU A 178 -11.02 15.13 5.38
CA LEU A 178 -11.35 13.77 5.85
C LEU A 178 -10.39 13.24 6.92
N GLY A 179 -9.44 14.04 7.39
CA GLY A 179 -8.46 13.66 8.41
C GLY A 179 -7.37 12.69 7.90
N LYS A 180 -7.24 12.52 6.58
CA LYS A 180 -6.27 11.63 5.93
C LYS A 180 -5.05 12.43 5.45
N LYS A 181 -3.97 11.74 5.13
CA LYS A 181 -2.73 12.34 4.64
C LYS A 181 -2.53 12.06 3.16
N VAL A 182 -1.80 12.95 2.48
CA VAL A 182 -1.47 12.84 1.06
C VAL A 182 0.00 12.50 0.88
N ILE A 183 0.28 11.60 -0.07
CA ILE A 183 1.60 11.30 -0.61
C ILE A 183 1.56 11.61 -2.11
N ALA A 184 2.62 12.26 -2.66
CA ALA A 184 2.73 12.59 -4.05
C ALA A 184 4.13 12.28 -4.59
#